data_0fc3a67b2b66083206c5729f664e8a96
#
_entry.id   0fc3a67b2b66083206c5729f664e8a96
#
_cell.length_a   1.000
_cell.length_b   1.000
_cell.length_c   1.000
_cell.angle_alpha   90.00
_cell.angle_beta   90.00
_cell.angle_gamma   90.00
#
_symmetry.space_group_name_H-M   'P 1'
#
loop_
_entity.id
_entity.type
_entity.pdbx_description
1 polymer ?
#
loop_
_entity_poly.entity_id
_entity_poly.type
_entity_poly.pdbx_seq_one_letter_code
_entity_poly.pdbx_strand_id
1 'polypeptide(L)'
;ELYRKYEPDVLLMDIRMSPMSGLEASEEILKEKPEAKILLLTTFSDDEYIVKALKCGVKGYLLKQDYASILPAIRAVCTGQTVFGTQIISRLPELLERKSAFDYATYEITEKERAVMKLVADGKSNKEIAGEMFLSEGTIRNYISGILDKLNLRDRTQLAVFYLRNCT
;
A
#
# COMPACT_ATOMS: atom_id res chain seq x y z
N GLU A 1 10.15 22.22 6.24
CA GLU A 1 10.90 23.44 6.67
C GLU A 1 11.28 23.39 8.16
N LEU A 2 10.34 23.24 9.10
CA LEU A 2 10.61 23.23 10.55
C LEU A 2 11.57 22.10 10.96
N TYR A 3 11.41 20.89 10.41
CA TYR A 3 12.32 19.77 10.69
C TYR A 3 13.76 20.10 10.33
N ARG A 4 13.99 20.66 9.13
CA ARG A 4 15.34 21.08 8.68
C ARG A 4 15.94 22.18 9.54
N LYS A 5 15.09 23.05 10.11
CA LYS A 5 15.54 24.16 10.95
C LYS A 5 15.95 23.72 12.35
N TYR A 6 15.21 22.80 12.95
CA TYR A 6 15.37 22.45 14.37
C TYR A 6 16.02 21.11 14.60
N GLU A 7 16.04 20.22 13.61
CA GLU A 7 16.61 18.85 13.66
C GLU A 7 16.32 18.13 14.99
N PRO A 8 15.06 17.92 15.36
CA PRO A 8 14.70 17.34 16.65
C PRO A 8 15.17 15.88 16.75
N ASP A 9 15.51 15.43 17.97
CA ASP A 9 15.84 14.02 18.24
C ASP A 9 14.69 13.08 17.91
N VAL A 10 13.46 13.51 18.10
CA VAL A 10 12.23 12.80 17.72
C VAL A 10 11.21 13.79 17.17
N LEU A 11 10.67 13.51 16.00
CA LEU A 11 9.58 14.27 15.42
C LEU A 11 8.24 13.57 15.72
N LEU A 12 7.39 14.25 16.47
CA LEU A 12 6.02 13.84 16.70
C LEU A 12 5.11 14.52 15.66
N MET A 13 4.36 13.74 14.86
CA MET A 13 3.61 14.29 13.74
C MET A 13 2.21 13.69 13.63
N ASP A 14 1.22 14.55 13.43
CA ASP A 14 -0.12 14.11 13.05
C ASP A 14 -0.14 13.64 11.60
N ILE A 15 -0.93 12.62 11.29
CA ILE A 15 -1.11 12.15 9.91
C ILE A 15 -2.00 13.10 9.12
N ARG A 16 -3.09 13.57 9.72
CA ARG A 16 -4.05 14.46 9.03
C ARG A 16 -3.68 15.93 9.20
N MET A 17 -2.89 16.42 8.28
CA MET A 17 -2.51 17.83 8.18
C MET A 17 -2.77 18.36 6.76
N SER A 18 -2.87 19.68 6.61
CA SER A 18 -3.01 20.38 5.34
C SER A 18 -1.92 21.46 5.23
N PRO A 19 -1.34 21.71 4.07
CA PRO A 19 -1.67 21.16 2.74
C PRO A 19 -1.07 19.78 2.43
N MET A 20 -0.13 19.29 3.26
CA MET A 20 0.58 18.03 3.13
C MET A 20 0.26 17.14 4.32
N SER A 21 0.01 15.85 4.10
CA SER A 21 -0.20 14.89 5.17
C SER A 21 1.10 14.58 5.92
N GLY A 22 0.99 14.13 7.20
CA GLY A 22 2.17 13.72 7.96
C GLY A 22 2.91 12.53 7.36
N LEU A 23 2.23 11.67 6.60
CA LEU A 23 2.87 10.59 5.86
C LEU A 23 3.72 11.10 4.71
N GLU A 24 3.19 11.97 3.87
CA GLU A 24 3.95 12.60 2.78
C GLU A 24 5.15 13.39 3.32
N ALA A 25 4.95 14.14 4.41
CA ALA A 25 6.03 14.85 5.07
C ALA A 25 7.10 13.89 5.63
N SER A 26 6.69 12.73 6.18
CA SER A 26 7.60 11.70 6.69
C SER A 26 8.42 11.07 5.55
N GLU A 27 7.80 10.79 4.42
CA GLU A 27 8.48 10.26 3.23
C GLU A 27 9.55 11.24 2.71
N GLU A 28 9.25 12.53 2.64
CA GLU A 28 10.22 13.54 2.23
C GLU A 28 11.39 13.65 3.21
N ILE A 29 11.09 13.66 4.52
CA ILE A 29 12.14 13.74 5.54
C ILE A 29 13.05 12.51 5.49
N LEU A 30 12.47 11.30 5.39
CA LEU A 30 13.22 10.04 5.39
C LEU A 30 14.00 9.81 4.10
N LYS A 31 13.59 10.40 2.96
CA LYS A 31 14.41 10.43 1.75
C LYS A 31 15.68 11.25 1.92
N GLU A 32 15.61 12.36 2.66
CA GLU A 32 16.77 13.23 2.92
C GLU A 32 17.61 12.76 4.10
N LYS A 33 16.95 12.27 5.15
CA LYS A 33 17.55 11.81 6.42
C LYS A 33 16.96 10.47 6.82
N PRO A 34 17.49 9.34 6.32
CA PRO A 34 16.98 8.00 6.58
C PRO A 34 16.98 7.61 8.08
N GLU A 35 17.84 8.24 8.87
CA GLU A 35 17.94 8.03 10.31
C GLU A 35 16.95 8.84 11.15
N ALA A 36 16.14 9.70 10.51
CA ALA A 36 15.18 10.53 11.21
C ALA A 36 14.19 9.68 12.04
N LYS A 37 13.98 10.08 13.28
CA LYS A 37 13.10 9.38 14.21
C LYS A 37 11.74 10.04 14.20
N ILE A 38 10.81 9.46 13.47
CA ILE A 38 9.44 9.98 13.29
C ILE A 38 8.46 9.07 14.02
N LEU A 39 7.64 9.66 14.88
CA LEU A 39 6.53 9.03 15.57
C LEU A 39 5.22 9.67 15.07
N LEU A 40 4.44 8.89 14.34
CA LEU A 40 3.14 9.34 13.83
C LEU A 40 2.04 9.20 14.89
N LEU A 41 1.20 10.21 14.99
CA LEU A 41 -0.01 10.21 15.80
C LEU A 41 -1.24 10.34 14.92
N THR A 42 -2.30 9.59 15.22
CA THR A 42 -3.55 9.68 14.49
C THR A 42 -4.76 9.45 15.41
N THR A 43 -5.90 9.97 15.00
CA THR A 43 -7.18 9.67 15.66
C THR A 43 -7.85 8.43 15.12
N PHE A 44 -7.42 7.93 13.95
CA PHE A 44 -8.05 6.82 13.24
C PHE A 44 -7.03 5.73 12.89
N SER A 45 -7.49 4.48 12.94
CA SER A 45 -6.72 3.30 12.57
C SER A 45 -7.03 2.86 11.13
N ASP A 46 -6.88 3.77 10.14
CA ASP A 46 -7.10 3.42 8.74
C ASP A 46 -5.96 2.51 8.24
N ASP A 47 -6.31 1.35 7.69
CA ASP A 47 -5.38 0.31 7.25
C ASP A 47 -4.34 0.82 6.25
N GLU A 48 -4.77 1.67 5.32
CA GLU A 48 -3.88 2.25 4.30
C GLU A 48 -2.77 3.11 4.91
N TYR A 49 -3.09 3.89 5.95
CA TYR A 49 -2.09 4.72 6.64
C TYR A 49 -1.09 3.87 7.42
N ILE A 50 -1.55 2.77 8.03
CA ILE A 50 -0.68 1.84 8.75
C ILE A 50 0.33 1.20 7.79
N VAL A 51 -0.13 0.66 6.67
CA VAL A 51 0.73 0.04 5.66
C VAL A 51 1.73 1.04 5.05
N LYS A 52 1.28 2.24 4.73
CA LYS A 52 2.15 3.31 4.22
C LYS A 52 3.21 3.72 5.25
N ALA A 53 2.82 3.90 6.51
CA ALA A 53 3.74 4.25 7.60
C ALA A 53 4.84 3.19 7.79
N LEU A 54 4.48 1.90 7.76
CA LEU A 54 5.44 0.81 7.83
C LEU A 54 6.42 0.80 6.66
N LYS A 55 5.91 1.00 5.43
CA LYS A 55 6.75 1.06 4.22
C LYS A 55 7.66 2.29 4.20
N CYS A 56 7.19 3.41 4.72
CA CYS A 56 7.94 4.65 4.82
C CYS A 56 9.15 4.54 5.75
N GLY A 57 9.11 3.65 6.75
CA GLY A 57 10.21 3.43 7.70
C GLY A 57 10.17 4.35 8.92
N VAL A 58 9.01 4.91 9.26
CA VAL A 58 8.84 5.68 10.50
C VAL A 58 9.13 4.81 11.74
N LYS A 59 9.58 5.43 12.80
CA LYS A 59 9.96 4.74 14.06
C LYS A 59 8.80 4.50 15.01
N GLY A 60 7.61 5.05 14.70
CA GLY A 60 6.45 4.74 15.51
C GLY A 60 5.14 5.21 14.92
N TYR A 61 4.06 4.55 15.38
CA TYR A 61 2.69 4.86 15.02
C TYR A 61 1.77 4.58 16.20
N LEU A 62 1.11 5.61 16.71
CA LEU A 62 0.22 5.55 17.87
C LEU A 62 -1.13 6.22 17.59
N LEU A 63 -2.14 5.76 18.30
CA LEU A 63 -3.43 6.45 18.34
C LEU A 63 -3.38 7.59 19.37
N LYS A 64 -3.91 8.76 19.02
CA LYS A 64 -3.97 9.94 19.91
C LYS A 64 -4.72 9.68 21.21
N GLN A 65 -5.66 8.74 21.20
CA GLN A 65 -6.45 8.35 22.38
C GLN A 65 -5.65 7.54 23.41
N ASP A 66 -4.49 7.00 23.03
CA ASP A 66 -3.60 6.26 23.93
C ASP A 66 -2.55 7.20 24.56
N TYR A 67 -3.03 8.15 25.33
CA TYR A 67 -2.18 9.19 25.94
C TYR A 67 -1.07 8.63 26.84
N ALA A 68 -1.35 7.52 27.53
CA ALA A 68 -0.38 6.91 28.46
C ALA A 68 0.85 6.37 27.72
N SER A 69 0.68 5.94 26.47
CA SER A 69 1.75 5.36 25.65
C SER A 69 2.62 6.40 24.95
N ILE A 70 2.19 7.67 24.82
CA ILE A 70 2.91 8.67 24.03
C ILE A 70 4.30 8.94 24.61
N LEU A 71 4.41 9.26 25.90
CA LEU A 71 5.70 9.59 26.51
C LEU A 71 6.67 8.40 26.55
N PRO A 72 6.26 7.19 26.95
CA PRO A 72 7.09 5.99 26.80
C PRO A 72 7.56 5.74 25.37
N ALA A 73 6.68 5.94 24.36
CA ALA A 73 7.03 5.76 22.95
C ALA A 73 8.08 6.78 22.48
N ILE A 74 7.96 8.05 22.86
CA ILE A 74 8.97 9.08 22.54
C ILE A 74 10.33 8.65 23.08
N ARG A 75 10.40 8.20 24.34
CA ARG A 75 11.65 7.73 24.96
C ARG A 75 12.24 6.53 24.24
N ALA A 76 11.42 5.55 23.88
CA ALA A 76 11.84 4.36 23.16
C ALA A 76 12.34 4.70 21.75
N VAL A 77 11.64 5.57 21.02
CA VAL A 77 12.05 6.03 19.69
C VAL A 77 13.33 6.87 19.78
N CYS A 78 13.51 7.66 20.81
CA CYS A 78 14.75 8.42 21.07
C CYS A 78 15.97 7.48 21.19
N THR A 79 15.81 6.30 21.79
CA THR A 79 16.87 5.28 21.88
C THR A 79 16.99 4.39 20.63
N GLY A 80 16.23 4.67 19.57
CA GLY A 80 16.29 3.95 18.28
C GLY A 80 15.33 2.76 18.18
N GLN A 81 14.48 2.53 19.18
CA GLN A 81 13.47 1.47 19.10
C GLN A 81 12.31 1.87 18.18
N THR A 82 11.62 0.87 17.63
CA THR A 82 10.40 1.07 16.85
C THR A 82 9.19 0.73 17.73
N VAL A 83 8.18 1.62 17.72
CA VAL A 83 7.02 1.50 18.61
C VAL A 83 5.72 1.60 17.81
N PHE A 84 4.93 0.53 17.85
CA PHE A 84 3.57 0.53 17.30
C PHE A 84 2.58 0.22 18.44
N GLY A 85 1.48 0.96 18.49
CA GLY A 85 0.42 0.70 19.47
C GLY A 85 -0.15 -0.71 19.34
N THR A 86 -0.59 -1.32 20.43
CA THR A 86 -1.12 -2.70 20.47
C THR A 86 -2.25 -2.90 19.44
N GLN A 87 -3.12 -1.90 19.29
CA GLN A 87 -4.21 -1.95 18.30
C GLN A 87 -3.71 -1.99 16.85
N ILE A 88 -2.53 -1.46 16.58
CA ILE A 88 -1.89 -1.51 15.26
C ILE A 88 -1.24 -2.87 15.05
N ILE A 89 -0.51 -3.37 16.06
CA ILE A 89 0.15 -4.68 15.99
C ILE A 89 -0.85 -5.80 15.79
N SER A 90 -1.99 -5.78 16.47
CA SER A 90 -3.04 -6.81 16.33
C SER A 90 -3.63 -6.90 14.91
N ARG A 91 -3.56 -5.82 14.13
CA ARG A 91 -4.06 -5.76 12.74
C ARG A 91 -2.98 -6.08 11.70
N LEU A 92 -1.71 -6.09 12.09
CA LEU A 92 -0.60 -6.34 11.18
C LEU A 92 -0.71 -7.65 10.39
N PRO A 93 -1.09 -8.80 10.98
CA PRO A 93 -1.25 -10.04 10.23
C PRO A 93 -2.23 -9.87 9.05
N GLU A 94 -3.42 -9.32 9.31
CA GLU A 94 -4.43 -9.08 8.28
C GLU A 94 -3.97 -8.08 7.22
N LEU A 95 -3.19 -7.05 7.62
CA LEU A 95 -2.69 -6.03 6.72
C LEU A 95 -1.52 -6.53 5.85
N LEU A 96 -0.72 -7.45 6.38
CA LEU A 96 0.38 -8.07 5.63
C LEU A 96 -0.14 -9.17 4.69
N GLU A 97 -1.21 -9.86 5.09
CA GLU A 97 -1.93 -10.82 4.24
C GLU A 97 -2.72 -10.12 3.13
N ARG A 98 -3.22 -8.91 3.36
CA ARG A 98 -3.64 -8.00 2.30
C ARG A 98 -2.39 -7.55 1.55
N LYS A 99 -1.78 -8.43 0.77
CA LYS A 99 -0.90 -8.03 -0.34
C LYS A 99 -1.62 -6.89 -1.04
N SER A 100 -0.95 -5.78 -1.23
CA SER A 100 -1.50 -4.56 -1.83
C SER A 100 -2.45 -4.95 -2.95
N ALA A 101 -3.75 -4.84 -2.70
CA ALA A 101 -4.73 -5.13 -3.73
C ALA A 101 -4.35 -4.23 -4.91
N PHE A 102 -4.00 -4.84 -6.03
CA PHE A 102 -3.64 -4.12 -7.24
C PHE A 102 -4.75 -3.11 -7.52
N ASP A 103 -4.38 -1.84 -7.62
CA ASP A 103 -5.34 -0.76 -7.87
C ASP A 103 -5.78 -0.78 -9.34
N TYR A 104 -6.81 -1.57 -9.59
CA TYR A 104 -7.43 -1.69 -10.91
C TYR A 104 -7.94 -0.36 -11.46
N ALA A 105 -8.33 0.58 -10.58
CA ALA A 105 -8.88 1.88 -10.99
C ALA A 105 -7.81 2.78 -11.62
N THR A 106 -6.61 2.80 -11.08
CA THR A 106 -5.47 3.55 -11.66
C THR A 106 -5.15 3.14 -13.09
N TYR A 107 -5.38 1.87 -13.44
CA TYR A 107 -5.14 1.34 -14.79
C TYR A 107 -6.43 1.21 -15.61
N GLU A 108 -7.53 1.77 -15.15
CA GLU A 108 -8.85 1.70 -15.80
C GLU A 108 -9.27 0.26 -16.13
N ILE A 109 -8.87 -0.72 -15.30
CA ILE A 109 -9.23 -2.12 -15.46
C ILE A 109 -10.65 -2.35 -14.97
N THR A 110 -11.53 -2.73 -15.88
CA THR A 110 -12.93 -3.03 -15.59
C THR A 110 -13.10 -4.38 -14.86
N GLU A 111 -14.24 -4.61 -14.23
CA GLU A 111 -14.62 -5.89 -13.62
C GLU A 111 -14.51 -7.09 -14.58
N LYS A 112 -14.91 -6.90 -15.84
CA LYS A 112 -14.82 -7.94 -16.88
C LYS A 112 -13.37 -8.24 -17.25
N GLU A 113 -12.54 -7.21 -17.39
CA GLU A 113 -11.12 -7.37 -17.64
C GLU A 113 -10.40 -8.05 -16.47
N ARG A 114 -10.78 -7.71 -15.23
CA ARG A 114 -10.27 -8.39 -14.03
C ARG A 114 -10.60 -9.89 -14.03
N ALA A 115 -11.84 -10.25 -14.40
CA ALA A 115 -12.23 -11.65 -14.54
C ALA A 115 -11.39 -12.37 -15.62
N VAL A 116 -11.16 -11.73 -16.76
CA VAL A 116 -10.28 -12.27 -17.81
C VAL A 116 -8.84 -12.45 -17.31
N MET A 117 -8.27 -11.47 -16.62
CA MET A 117 -6.91 -11.56 -16.04
C MET A 117 -6.78 -12.78 -15.13
N LYS A 118 -7.76 -13.02 -14.26
CA LYS A 118 -7.79 -14.17 -13.36
C LYS A 118 -7.76 -15.48 -14.14
N LEU A 119 -8.66 -15.64 -15.12
CA LEU A 119 -8.76 -16.86 -15.92
C LEU A 119 -7.51 -17.11 -16.79
N VAL A 120 -6.84 -16.03 -17.22
CA VAL A 120 -5.53 -16.11 -17.89
C VAL A 120 -4.46 -16.62 -16.92
N ALA A 121 -4.44 -16.13 -15.69
CA ALA A 121 -3.50 -16.57 -14.65
C ALA A 121 -3.74 -18.02 -14.21
N ASP A 122 -5.00 -18.47 -14.27
CA ASP A 122 -5.39 -19.87 -14.05
C ASP A 122 -4.98 -20.80 -15.24
N GLY A 123 -4.33 -20.27 -16.26
CA GLY A 123 -3.79 -21.02 -17.40
C GLY A 123 -4.81 -21.37 -18.49
N LYS A 124 -6.02 -20.81 -18.46
CA LYS A 124 -7.11 -21.14 -19.42
C LYS A 124 -6.86 -20.55 -20.80
N SER A 125 -7.16 -21.29 -21.84
CA SER A 125 -7.16 -20.83 -23.25
C SER A 125 -8.28 -19.82 -23.51
N ASN A 126 -8.18 -19.06 -24.63
CA ASN A 126 -9.24 -18.12 -24.99
C ASN A 126 -10.60 -18.80 -25.21
N LYS A 127 -10.59 -20.04 -25.71
CA LYS A 127 -11.81 -20.84 -25.90
C LYS A 127 -12.47 -21.21 -24.57
N GLU A 128 -11.69 -21.62 -23.58
CA GLU A 128 -12.19 -21.95 -22.23
C GLU A 128 -12.72 -20.69 -21.52
N ILE A 129 -11.98 -19.58 -21.60
CA ILE A 129 -12.43 -18.30 -21.03
C ILE A 129 -13.74 -17.83 -21.70
N ALA A 130 -13.81 -17.94 -23.03
CA ALA A 130 -15.01 -17.59 -23.79
C ALA A 130 -16.22 -18.42 -23.36
N GLY A 131 -16.04 -19.73 -23.13
CA GLY A 131 -17.08 -20.62 -22.61
C GLY A 131 -17.55 -20.22 -21.21
N GLU A 132 -16.65 -19.91 -20.30
CA GLU A 132 -16.98 -19.53 -18.92
C GLU A 132 -17.66 -18.17 -18.81
N MET A 133 -17.25 -17.23 -19.64
CA MET A 133 -17.78 -15.86 -19.62
C MET A 133 -18.98 -15.68 -20.55
N PHE A 134 -19.40 -16.72 -21.28
CA PHE A 134 -20.46 -16.67 -22.28
C PHE A 134 -20.21 -15.61 -23.36
N LEU A 135 -18.96 -15.54 -23.84
CA LEU A 135 -18.50 -14.59 -24.87
C LEU A 135 -17.88 -15.32 -26.06
N SER A 136 -17.57 -14.59 -27.14
CA SER A 136 -16.82 -15.14 -28.27
C SER A 136 -15.30 -15.13 -27.97
N GLU A 137 -14.54 -16.06 -28.58
CA GLU A 137 -13.08 -16.06 -28.47
C GLU A 137 -12.46 -14.75 -29.01
N GLY A 138 -13.08 -14.13 -30.02
CA GLY A 138 -12.67 -12.83 -30.54
C GLY A 138 -12.81 -11.73 -29.49
N THR A 139 -13.91 -11.74 -28.72
CA THR A 139 -14.12 -10.81 -27.61
C THR A 139 -13.06 -10.98 -26.53
N ILE A 140 -12.74 -12.22 -26.15
CA ILE A 140 -11.69 -12.50 -25.16
C ILE A 140 -10.32 -12.03 -25.65
N ARG A 141 -10.00 -12.21 -26.93
CA ARG A 141 -8.75 -11.71 -27.53
C ARG A 141 -8.68 -10.20 -27.43
N ASN A 142 -9.77 -9.48 -27.70
CA ASN A 142 -9.82 -8.03 -27.56
C ASN A 142 -9.65 -7.57 -26.13
N TYR A 143 -10.26 -8.25 -25.14
CA TYR A 143 -10.02 -7.96 -23.73
C TYR A 143 -8.55 -8.13 -23.37
N ILE A 144 -7.94 -9.26 -23.73
CA ILE A 144 -6.52 -9.52 -23.42
C ILE A 144 -5.64 -8.44 -24.06
N SER A 145 -5.85 -8.07 -25.33
CA SER A 145 -5.07 -7.00 -25.97
C SER A 145 -5.24 -5.66 -25.23
N GLY A 146 -6.46 -5.27 -24.91
CA GLY A 146 -6.71 -4.03 -24.17
C GLY A 146 -6.07 -4.00 -22.77
N ILE A 147 -6.07 -5.13 -22.07
CA ILE A 147 -5.41 -5.26 -20.76
C ILE A 147 -3.88 -5.14 -20.91
N LEU A 148 -3.29 -5.79 -21.92
CA LEU A 148 -1.86 -5.72 -22.20
C LEU A 148 -1.42 -4.27 -22.46
N ASP A 149 -2.20 -3.54 -23.25
CA ASP A 149 -1.96 -2.12 -23.55
C ASP A 149 -2.05 -1.25 -22.28
N LYS A 150 -3.11 -1.41 -21.48
CA LYS A 150 -3.31 -0.67 -20.23
C LYS A 150 -2.20 -0.89 -19.20
N LEU A 151 -1.69 -2.11 -19.11
CA LEU A 151 -0.65 -2.51 -18.16
C LEU A 151 0.77 -2.43 -18.74
N ASN A 152 0.91 -2.02 -20.01
CA ASN A 152 2.18 -1.98 -20.75
C ASN A 152 2.94 -3.33 -20.70
N LEU A 153 2.20 -4.42 -20.94
CA LEU A 153 2.71 -5.79 -20.98
C LEU A 153 2.82 -6.29 -22.42
N ARG A 154 3.79 -7.17 -22.72
CA ARG A 154 4.08 -7.61 -24.07
C ARG A 154 3.23 -8.78 -24.54
N ASP A 155 2.88 -9.67 -23.61
CA ASP A 155 2.24 -10.95 -23.94
C ASP A 155 1.41 -11.52 -22.79
N ARG A 156 0.66 -12.57 -23.12
CA ARG A 156 -0.21 -13.30 -22.20
C ARG A 156 0.55 -13.91 -21.00
N THR A 157 1.78 -14.35 -21.20
CA THR A 157 2.60 -14.92 -20.12
C THR A 157 2.95 -13.86 -19.10
N GLN A 158 3.33 -12.66 -19.58
CA GLN A 158 3.56 -11.52 -18.69
C GLN A 158 2.30 -11.11 -17.94
N LEU A 159 1.13 -11.19 -18.56
CA LEU A 159 -0.15 -10.92 -17.91
C LEU A 159 -0.42 -11.92 -16.77
N ALA A 160 -0.23 -13.21 -17.02
CA ALA A 160 -0.39 -14.24 -16.00
C ALA A 160 0.55 -14.01 -14.81
N VAL A 161 1.85 -13.78 -15.08
CA VAL A 161 2.85 -13.50 -14.04
C VAL A 161 2.52 -12.22 -13.28
N PHE A 162 2.08 -11.18 -13.98
CA PHE A 162 1.67 -9.92 -13.38
C PHE A 162 0.51 -10.13 -12.39
N TYR A 163 -0.54 -10.84 -12.82
CA TYR A 163 -1.69 -11.13 -11.96
C TYR A 163 -1.28 -11.90 -10.70
N LEU A 164 -0.50 -12.97 -10.84
CA LEU A 164 -0.03 -13.78 -9.72
C LEU A 164 0.85 -13.01 -8.73
N ARG A 165 1.58 -11.99 -9.18
CA ARG A 165 2.46 -11.18 -8.32
C ARG A 165 1.74 -10.03 -7.61
N ASN A 166 0.73 -9.47 -8.24
CA ASN A 166 0.14 -8.20 -7.81
C ASN A 166 -1.34 -8.29 -7.41
N CYS A 167 -2.05 -9.35 -7.83
CA CYS A 167 -3.50 -9.40 -7.70
C CYS A 167 -4.01 -10.59 -6.86
N THR A 168 -3.12 -11.43 -6.34
CA THR A 168 -3.45 -12.59 -5.48
C THR A 168 -3.06 -12.37 -4.04
#